data_be639660a2c7d43d741f766f5a601e84
#
_entry.id   be639660a2c7d43d741f766f5a601e84
#
_cell.length_a   1.000
_cell.length_b   1.000
_cell.length_c   1.000
_cell.angle_alpha   90.00
_cell.angle_beta   90.00
_cell.angle_gamma   90.00
#
_symmetry.space_group_name_H-M   'P 1'
#
loop_
_entity.id
_entity.type
_entity.pdbx_description
1 polymer ?
#
loop_
_entity_poly.entity_id
_entity_poly.type
_entity_poly.pdbx_seq_one_letter_code
_entity_poly.pdbx_strand_id
1 'polypeptide(L)'
;MELDFYQVDAFADDVFTGNPAAVIPLYEWLSDELMMHIAQENNLSETAFFVRKGEYFELRWFTPEIEIDLCGHATLGSAHVLYHHLEYADPVVVFETKSGRLFVDREGDGYSMDFPAWSCANIQVTERVAAALGARPAELYMGSRDMMAVFESEEQVRALRPDFRQVSALDGLCLICTA
;
A
#
# COMPACT_ATOMS: atom_id res chain seq x y z
N MET A 1 21.07 -19.25 -1.20
CA MET A 1 19.61 -19.27 -1.07
C MET A 1 19.05 -18.68 -2.35
N GLU A 2 18.01 -19.27 -2.91
CA GLU A 2 17.31 -18.79 -4.11
C GLU A 2 15.85 -18.54 -3.69
N LEU A 3 15.28 -17.42 -4.13
CA LEU A 3 13.92 -17.01 -3.82
C LEU A 3 13.21 -16.64 -5.12
N ASP A 4 11.94 -17.03 -5.24
CA ASP A 4 11.09 -16.54 -6.30
C ASP A 4 10.77 -15.06 -6.04
N PHE A 5 10.88 -14.25 -7.09
CA PHE A 5 10.65 -12.81 -7.03
C PHE A 5 9.71 -12.41 -8.17
N TYR A 6 8.67 -11.65 -7.82
CA TYR A 6 7.73 -11.06 -8.75
C TYR A 6 7.69 -9.55 -8.53
N GLN A 7 7.76 -8.77 -9.60
CA GLN A 7 7.42 -7.35 -9.56
C GLN A 7 6.06 -7.18 -10.20
N VAL A 8 5.13 -6.58 -9.48
CA VAL A 8 3.73 -6.38 -9.91
C VAL A 8 3.39 -4.91 -9.82
N ASP A 9 2.89 -4.35 -10.90
CA ASP A 9 2.35 -2.99 -10.94
C ASP A 9 0.85 -3.06 -10.63
N ALA A 10 0.45 -2.71 -9.40
CA ALA A 10 -0.94 -2.69 -8.99
C ALA A 10 -1.63 -1.42 -9.49
N PHE A 11 -2.96 -1.51 -9.78
CA PHE A 11 -3.77 -0.42 -10.31
C PHE A 11 -3.26 0.11 -11.66
N ALA A 12 -2.75 -0.79 -12.50
CA ALA A 12 -2.20 -0.47 -13.81
C ALA A 12 -3.12 -0.98 -14.92
N ASP A 13 -3.41 -0.12 -15.89
CA ASP A 13 -4.07 -0.49 -17.15
C ASP A 13 -3.04 -0.79 -18.25
N ASP A 14 -1.87 -0.14 -18.19
CA ASP A 14 -0.78 -0.28 -19.14
C ASP A 14 0.56 -0.55 -18.43
N VAL A 15 1.55 -1.11 -19.14
CA VAL A 15 2.91 -1.27 -18.65
C VAL A 15 3.54 0.08 -18.29
N PHE A 16 4.37 0.11 -17.26
CA PHE A 16 5.02 1.30 -16.70
C PHE A 16 4.06 2.32 -16.05
N THR A 17 2.86 1.88 -15.69
CA THR A 17 1.89 2.65 -14.90
C THR A 17 1.58 1.92 -13.59
N GLY A 18 0.72 2.48 -12.75
CA GLY A 18 0.34 1.87 -11.48
C GLY A 18 1.33 2.09 -10.35
N ASN A 19 1.25 1.25 -9.32
CA ASN A 19 2.11 1.28 -8.14
C ASN A 19 2.87 -0.04 -8.01
N PRO A 20 4.20 -0.06 -8.23
CA PRO A 20 4.98 -1.28 -8.20
C PRO A 20 5.20 -1.81 -6.79
N ALA A 21 5.09 -3.13 -6.64
CA ALA A 21 5.48 -3.86 -5.44
C ALA A 21 6.32 -5.08 -5.81
N ALA A 22 7.32 -5.39 -4.98
CA ALA A 22 7.95 -6.70 -5.00
C ALA A 22 7.09 -7.68 -4.20
N VAL A 23 6.96 -8.91 -4.69
CA VAL A 23 6.25 -10.00 -4.04
C VAL A 23 7.14 -11.22 -3.98
N ILE A 24 7.40 -11.71 -2.78
CA ILE A 24 8.32 -12.82 -2.51
C ILE A 24 7.60 -13.92 -1.73
N PRO A 25 7.16 -14.99 -2.37
CA PRO A 25 6.65 -16.17 -1.70
C PRO A 25 7.75 -16.87 -0.90
N LEU A 26 7.43 -17.26 0.32
CA LEU A 26 8.35 -17.98 1.21
C LEU A 26 7.73 -19.31 1.68
N TYR A 27 8.57 -20.31 1.90
CA TYR A 27 8.17 -21.55 2.58
C TYR A 27 8.17 -21.40 4.10
N GLU A 28 9.12 -20.60 4.64
CA GLU A 28 9.25 -20.24 6.05
C GLU A 28 9.76 -18.80 6.16
N TRP A 29 9.51 -18.16 7.30
CA TRP A 29 9.95 -16.80 7.53
C TRP A 29 11.48 -16.70 7.53
N LEU A 30 11.97 -15.71 6.81
CA LEU A 30 13.37 -15.25 6.93
C LEU A 30 13.51 -14.38 8.19
N SER A 31 14.75 -14.05 8.56
CA SER A 31 14.97 -13.06 9.61
C SER A 31 14.47 -11.68 9.16
N ASP A 32 14.00 -10.88 10.11
CA ASP A 32 13.53 -9.51 9.85
C ASP A 32 14.62 -8.66 9.19
N GLU A 33 15.87 -8.84 9.62
CA GLU A 33 17.03 -8.17 9.05
C GLU A 33 17.22 -8.51 7.56
N LEU A 34 17.08 -9.79 7.20
CA LEU A 34 17.25 -10.22 5.80
C LEU A 34 16.11 -9.72 4.93
N MET A 35 14.85 -9.77 5.42
CA MET A 35 13.70 -9.23 4.69
C MET A 35 13.85 -7.71 4.47
N MET A 36 14.33 -6.99 5.47
CA MET A 36 14.64 -5.57 5.37
C MET A 36 15.73 -5.29 4.33
N HIS A 37 16.84 -6.04 4.34
CA HIS A 37 17.91 -5.88 3.34
C HIS A 37 17.42 -6.14 1.91
N ILE A 38 16.55 -7.15 1.72
CA ILE A 38 15.93 -7.42 0.42
C ILE A 38 15.05 -6.25 -0.02
N ALA A 39 14.24 -5.69 0.89
CA ALA A 39 13.40 -4.53 0.58
C ALA A 39 14.24 -3.29 0.23
N GLN A 40 15.36 -3.07 0.91
CA GLN A 40 16.31 -2.00 0.61
C GLN A 40 16.95 -2.18 -0.76
N GLU A 41 17.38 -3.39 -1.11
CA GLU A 41 17.99 -3.67 -2.41
C GLU A 41 16.99 -3.52 -3.56
N ASN A 42 15.73 -3.96 -3.36
CA ASN A 42 14.67 -3.78 -4.33
C ASN A 42 14.34 -2.31 -4.57
N ASN A 43 14.43 -1.48 -3.54
CA ASN A 43 14.17 -0.04 -3.58
C ASN A 43 12.83 0.33 -4.23
N LEU A 44 11.82 -0.51 -4.02
CA LEU A 44 10.42 -0.25 -4.37
C LEU A 44 9.68 0.35 -3.17
N SER A 45 8.47 0.90 -3.39
CA SER A 45 7.65 1.42 -2.30
C SER A 45 7.51 0.39 -1.20
N GLU A 46 7.12 -0.85 -1.55
CA GLU A 46 7.03 -1.98 -0.65
C GLU A 46 7.49 -3.28 -1.30
N THR A 47 8.05 -4.14 -0.45
CA THR A 47 8.28 -5.56 -0.70
C THR A 47 7.39 -6.38 0.21
N ALA A 48 6.51 -7.17 -0.38
CA ALA A 48 5.63 -8.10 0.30
C ALA A 48 6.29 -9.48 0.41
N PHE A 49 6.25 -10.05 1.60
CA PHE A 49 6.64 -11.44 1.86
C PHE A 49 5.44 -12.18 2.41
N PHE A 50 5.18 -13.39 1.91
CA PHE A 50 4.12 -14.21 2.48
C PHE A 50 4.53 -15.67 2.65
N VAL A 51 3.95 -16.30 3.67
CA VAL A 51 4.14 -17.73 4.00
C VAL A 51 2.78 -18.41 4.07
N ARG A 52 2.61 -19.54 3.38
CA ARG A 52 1.37 -20.30 3.45
C ARG A 52 1.21 -21.02 4.79
N LYS A 53 0.02 -20.90 5.40
CA LYS A 53 -0.38 -21.53 6.67
C LYS A 53 -1.70 -22.30 6.48
N GLY A 54 -1.65 -23.41 5.77
CA GLY A 54 -2.87 -24.19 5.46
C GLY A 54 -3.77 -23.47 4.48
N GLU A 55 -4.91 -22.95 4.98
CA GLU A 55 -5.94 -22.27 4.17
C GLU A 55 -5.74 -20.75 4.05
N TYR A 56 -4.78 -20.18 4.74
CA TYR A 56 -4.47 -18.74 4.68
C TYR A 56 -2.98 -18.52 4.48
N PHE A 57 -2.60 -17.25 4.28
CA PHE A 57 -1.22 -16.81 4.15
C PHE A 57 -0.92 -15.76 5.22
N GLU A 58 0.18 -15.90 5.95
CA GLU A 58 0.74 -14.80 6.71
C GLU A 58 1.42 -13.83 5.74
N LEU A 59 1.15 -12.53 5.87
CA LEU A 59 1.65 -11.52 4.94
C LEU A 59 2.27 -10.34 5.71
N ARG A 60 3.46 -9.92 5.28
CA ARG A 60 4.21 -8.80 5.86
C ARG A 60 4.74 -7.91 4.74
N TRP A 61 4.83 -6.61 5.01
CA TRP A 61 5.31 -5.61 4.04
C TRP A 61 6.45 -4.79 4.62
N PHE A 62 7.46 -4.59 3.81
CA PHE A 62 8.64 -3.80 4.15
C PHE A 62 8.84 -2.69 3.12
N THR A 63 8.94 -1.46 3.58
CA THR A 63 9.54 -0.36 2.82
C THR A 63 11.07 -0.49 2.89
N PRO A 64 11.85 0.30 2.14
CA PRO A 64 13.30 0.33 2.32
C PRO A 64 13.77 0.78 3.74
N GLU A 65 12.89 1.32 4.58
CA GLU A 65 13.24 1.86 5.89
C GLU A 65 12.63 1.09 7.07
N ILE A 66 11.38 0.61 6.94
CA ILE A 66 10.64 0.00 8.03
C ILE A 66 9.68 -1.10 7.54
N GLU A 67 9.31 -2.00 8.45
CA GLU A 67 8.13 -2.84 8.28
C GLU A 67 6.87 -2.02 8.56
N ILE A 68 5.83 -2.16 7.73
CA ILE A 68 4.54 -1.48 7.89
C ILE A 68 3.41 -2.46 8.17
N ASP A 69 2.34 -1.99 8.81
CA ASP A 69 1.27 -2.84 9.32
C ASP A 69 0.14 -3.07 8.32
N LEU A 70 0.03 -2.23 7.29
CA LEU A 70 -1.01 -2.32 6.26
C LEU A 70 -0.54 -1.72 4.94
N CYS A 71 -0.73 -2.47 3.83
CA CYS A 71 -0.41 -2.02 2.49
C CYS A 71 -1.41 -2.59 1.47
N GLY A 72 -2.18 -1.72 0.80
CA GLY A 72 -3.22 -2.13 -0.14
C GLY A 72 -2.65 -2.71 -1.45
N HIS A 73 -1.80 -1.95 -2.16
CA HIS A 73 -1.33 -2.35 -3.48
C HIS A 73 -0.44 -3.60 -3.45
N ALA A 74 0.41 -3.74 -2.42
CA ALA A 74 1.25 -4.93 -2.28
C ALA A 74 0.45 -6.18 -1.84
N THR A 75 -0.69 -6.00 -1.13
CA THR A 75 -1.65 -7.07 -0.87
C THR A 75 -2.32 -7.54 -2.16
N LEU A 76 -2.76 -6.59 -2.99
CA LEU A 76 -3.33 -6.87 -4.30
C LEU A 76 -2.34 -7.61 -5.19
N GLY A 77 -1.09 -7.12 -5.26
CA GLY A 77 0.00 -7.77 -5.98
C GLY A 77 0.28 -9.19 -5.49
N SER A 78 0.23 -9.43 -4.17
CA SER A 78 0.42 -10.75 -3.58
C SER A 78 -0.71 -11.72 -3.97
N ALA A 79 -1.96 -11.26 -3.97
CA ALA A 79 -3.09 -12.07 -4.44
C ALA A 79 -2.98 -12.36 -5.95
N HIS A 80 -2.57 -11.38 -6.75
CA HIS A 80 -2.32 -11.58 -8.18
C HIS A 80 -1.27 -12.66 -8.44
N VAL A 81 -0.15 -12.63 -7.73
CA VAL A 81 0.89 -13.66 -7.81
C VAL A 81 0.35 -15.04 -7.44
N LEU A 82 -0.44 -15.14 -6.37
CA LEU A 82 -1.08 -16.40 -5.97
C LEU A 82 -1.97 -16.96 -7.07
N TYR A 83 -2.83 -16.13 -7.68
CA TYR A 83 -3.78 -16.58 -8.69
C TYR A 83 -3.14 -16.90 -10.04
N HIS A 84 -2.16 -16.10 -10.49
CA HIS A 84 -1.64 -16.17 -11.86
C HIS A 84 -0.31 -16.90 -12.00
N HIS A 85 0.47 -16.99 -10.92
CA HIS A 85 1.79 -17.60 -10.95
C HIS A 85 1.92 -18.82 -10.05
N LEU A 86 1.09 -18.92 -8.99
CA LEU A 86 1.13 -20.03 -8.03
C LEU A 86 -0.12 -20.91 -8.07
N GLU A 87 -0.96 -20.74 -9.08
CA GLU A 87 -2.14 -21.57 -9.38
C GLU A 87 -3.09 -21.74 -8.17
N TYR A 88 -3.24 -20.69 -7.35
CA TYR A 88 -4.16 -20.72 -6.23
C TYR A 88 -5.62 -20.79 -6.72
N ALA A 89 -6.35 -21.84 -6.29
CA ALA A 89 -7.64 -22.19 -6.88
C ALA A 89 -8.85 -21.63 -6.14
N ASP A 90 -8.72 -21.29 -4.85
CA ASP A 90 -9.84 -20.79 -4.07
C ASP A 90 -10.23 -19.37 -4.55
N PRO A 91 -11.52 -19.01 -4.53
CA PRO A 91 -11.99 -17.72 -5.03
C PRO A 91 -11.56 -16.55 -4.14
N VAL A 92 -11.22 -16.81 -2.88
CA VAL A 92 -10.82 -15.81 -1.90
C VAL A 92 -9.44 -16.14 -1.35
N VAL A 93 -8.52 -15.19 -1.41
CA VAL A 93 -7.25 -15.26 -0.68
C VAL A 93 -7.43 -14.62 0.69
N VAL A 94 -7.06 -15.34 1.73
CA VAL A 94 -7.07 -14.85 3.11
C VAL A 94 -5.65 -14.58 3.56
N PHE A 95 -5.35 -13.32 3.88
CA PHE A 95 -4.09 -12.91 4.48
C PHE A 95 -4.27 -12.61 5.97
N GLU A 96 -3.42 -13.20 6.81
CA GLU A 96 -3.26 -12.84 8.23
C GLU A 96 -2.12 -11.84 8.34
N THR A 97 -2.39 -10.66 8.90
CA THR A 97 -1.45 -9.55 8.96
C THR A 97 -1.41 -8.93 10.36
N LYS A 98 -0.49 -8.00 10.61
CA LYS A 98 -0.47 -7.22 11.86
C LYS A 98 -1.73 -6.38 12.07
N SER A 99 -2.43 -6.01 11.00
CA SER A 99 -3.71 -5.28 11.04
C SER A 99 -4.94 -6.18 11.07
N GLY A 100 -4.76 -7.51 11.23
CA GLY A 100 -5.82 -8.50 11.19
C GLY A 100 -5.94 -9.19 9.83
N ARG A 101 -7.08 -9.84 9.61
CA ARG A 101 -7.33 -10.56 8.36
C ARG A 101 -7.75 -9.62 7.26
N LEU A 102 -7.14 -9.80 6.10
CA LEU A 102 -7.53 -9.17 4.84
C LEU A 102 -8.02 -10.24 3.89
N PHE A 103 -9.06 -9.90 3.13
CA PHE A 103 -9.66 -10.80 2.15
C PHE A 103 -9.52 -10.17 0.77
N VAL A 104 -9.07 -10.97 -0.19
CA VAL A 104 -9.00 -10.57 -1.59
C VAL A 104 -9.84 -11.55 -2.40
N ASP A 105 -10.99 -11.07 -2.87
CA ASP A 105 -11.90 -11.81 -3.70
C ASP A 105 -11.59 -11.60 -5.17
N ARG A 106 -11.65 -12.66 -5.97
CA ARG A 106 -11.54 -12.57 -7.41
C ARG A 106 -12.90 -12.24 -8.01
N GLU A 107 -13.02 -11.08 -8.66
CA GLU A 107 -14.24 -10.58 -9.31
C GLU A 107 -14.03 -10.39 -10.82
N GLY A 108 -14.45 -11.36 -11.64
CA GLY A 108 -14.23 -11.30 -13.08
C GLY A 108 -12.74 -11.24 -13.43
N ASP A 109 -12.33 -10.17 -14.11
CA ASP A 109 -10.92 -9.91 -14.46
C ASP A 109 -10.20 -9.06 -13.41
N GLY A 110 -10.88 -8.66 -12.34
CA GLY A 110 -10.35 -7.82 -11.27
C GLY A 110 -10.39 -8.49 -9.90
N TYR A 111 -10.18 -7.68 -8.87
CA TYR A 111 -10.16 -8.09 -7.48
C TYR A 111 -10.93 -7.10 -6.62
N SER A 112 -11.60 -7.61 -5.59
CA SER A 112 -12.19 -6.83 -4.50
C SER A 112 -11.40 -7.08 -3.22
N MET A 113 -11.11 -6.04 -2.48
CA MET A 113 -10.43 -6.12 -1.19
C MET A 113 -11.24 -5.41 -0.12
N ASP A 114 -11.46 -6.09 1.02
CA ASP A 114 -12.09 -5.49 2.19
C ASP A 114 -11.03 -5.08 3.21
N PHE A 115 -11.00 -3.79 3.56
CA PHE A 115 -10.07 -3.21 4.50
C PHE A 115 -10.78 -2.65 5.75
N PRO A 116 -10.10 -2.64 6.91
CA PRO A 116 -10.62 -1.97 8.08
C PRO A 116 -10.92 -0.48 7.79
N ALA A 117 -12.15 -0.06 8.00
CA ALA A 117 -12.54 1.34 7.89
C ALA A 117 -12.07 2.12 9.13
N TRP A 118 -11.28 3.16 8.91
CA TRP A 118 -10.85 4.06 9.99
C TRP A 118 -11.76 5.29 10.05
N SER A 119 -12.13 5.68 11.26
CA SER A 119 -12.83 6.94 11.46
C SER A 119 -11.86 8.10 11.25
N CYS A 120 -12.33 9.14 10.56
CA CYS A 120 -11.60 10.39 10.41
C CYS A 120 -12.50 11.56 10.78
N ALA A 121 -11.90 12.64 11.29
CA ALA A 121 -12.58 13.87 11.62
C ALA A 121 -12.27 14.93 10.56
N ASN A 122 -13.32 15.65 10.11
CA ASN A 122 -13.10 16.86 9.33
C ASN A 122 -12.43 17.92 10.20
N ILE A 123 -11.35 18.48 9.72
CA ILE A 123 -10.56 19.51 10.40
C ILE A 123 -10.40 20.75 9.53
N GLN A 124 -10.06 21.87 10.14
CA GLN A 124 -9.89 23.10 9.39
C GLN A 124 -8.69 23.05 8.44
N VAL A 125 -8.88 23.45 7.19
CA VAL A 125 -7.79 23.65 6.23
C VAL A 125 -6.92 24.83 6.66
N THR A 126 -5.67 24.57 7.04
CA THR A 126 -4.72 25.57 7.48
C THR A 126 -3.86 26.09 6.36
N GLU A 127 -3.31 27.28 6.50
CA GLU A 127 -2.32 27.85 5.56
C GLU A 127 -1.04 26.98 5.50
N ARG A 128 -0.70 26.31 6.60
CA ARG A 128 0.44 25.40 6.67
C ARG A 128 0.28 24.20 5.71
N VAL A 129 -0.91 23.60 5.67
CA VAL A 129 -1.22 22.51 4.75
C VAL A 129 -1.26 23.02 3.31
N ALA A 130 -1.91 24.14 3.06
CA ALA A 130 -1.97 24.73 1.72
C ALA A 130 -0.60 25.07 1.17
N ALA A 131 0.29 25.65 1.99
CA ALA A 131 1.67 25.96 1.61
C ALA A 131 2.47 24.68 1.33
N ALA A 132 2.32 23.64 2.17
CA ALA A 132 3.03 22.38 1.99
C ALA A 132 2.63 21.66 0.68
N LEU A 133 1.36 21.74 0.27
CA LEU A 133 0.85 21.14 -0.96
C LEU A 133 1.05 22.01 -2.22
N GLY A 134 1.30 23.31 -2.03
CA GLY A 134 1.32 24.29 -3.12
C GLY A 134 -0.08 24.64 -3.65
N ALA A 135 -1.14 24.16 -2.99
CA ALA A 135 -2.54 24.45 -3.32
C ALA A 135 -3.41 24.25 -2.08
N ARG A 136 -4.57 24.92 -2.04
CA ARG A 136 -5.53 24.81 -0.94
C ARG A 136 -6.54 23.73 -1.23
N PRO A 137 -6.65 22.64 -0.42
CA PRO A 137 -7.71 21.65 -0.58
C PRO A 137 -9.07 22.23 -0.22
N ALA A 138 -10.14 21.64 -0.73
CA ALA A 138 -11.52 21.97 -0.39
C ALA A 138 -11.86 21.49 1.03
N GLU A 139 -11.40 20.29 1.39
CA GLU A 139 -11.63 19.68 2.70
C GLU A 139 -10.35 19.03 3.21
N LEU A 140 -10.25 18.91 4.54
CA LEU A 140 -9.14 18.26 5.22
C LEU A 140 -9.67 17.35 6.32
N TYR A 141 -9.15 16.13 6.35
CA TYR A 141 -9.52 15.14 7.35
C TYR A 141 -8.26 14.63 8.08
N MET A 142 -8.44 14.32 9.36
CA MET A 142 -7.43 13.65 10.18
C MET A 142 -7.99 12.34 10.69
N GLY A 143 -7.36 11.25 10.33
CA GLY A 143 -7.58 9.93 10.91
C GLY A 143 -6.72 9.71 12.15
N SER A 144 -6.67 8.49 12.65
CA SER A 144 -5.82 8.14 13.79
C SER A 144 -4.32 8.28 13.48
N ARG A 145 -3.94 8.16 12.21
CA ARG A 145 -2.56 8.13 11.74
C ARG A 145 -2.32 9.09 10.58
N ASP A 146 -3.22 9.14 9.63
CA ASP A 146 -3.01 9.77 8.32
C ASP A 146 -3.93 10.98 8.15
N MET A 147 -3.43 11.98 7.43
CA MET A 147 -4.18 13.15 7.00
C MET A 147 -4.66 12.95 5.56
N MET A 148 -5.88 13.40 5.23
CA MET A 148 -6.41 13.35 3.86
C MET A 148 -6.88 14.73 3.42
N ALA A 149 -6.31 15.23 2.32
CA ALA A 149 -6.68 16.47 1.66
C ALA A 149 -7.53 16.16 0.42
N VAL A 150 -8.76 16.66 0.40
CA VAL A 150 -9.70 16.47 -0.70
C VAL A 150 -9.75 17.73 -1.56
N PHE A 151 -9.56 17.57 -2.85
CA PHE A 151 -9.61 18.61 -3.86
C PHE A 151 -10.91 18.51 -4.68
N GLU A 152 -11.22 19.55 -5.46
CA GLU A 152 -12.45 19.58 -6.25
C GLU A 152 -12.35 18.77 -7.56
N SER A 153 -11.13 18.47 -8.02
CA SER A 153 -10.91 17.71 -9.24
C SER A 153 -9.57 16.98 -9.29
N GLU A 154 -9.51 15.94 -10.13
CA GLU A 154 -8.29 15.18 -10.43
C GLU A 154 -7.18 16.08 -11.00
N GLU A 155 -7.55 17.07 -11.85
CA GLU A 155 -6.58 18.01 -12.43
C GLU A 155 -5.87 18.82 -11.34
N GLN A 156 -6.57 19.21 -10.27
CA GLN A 156 -5.95 19.90 -9.12
C GLN A 156 -4.95 18.98 -8.45
N VAL A 157 -5.28 17.71 -8.23
CA VAL A 157 -4.36 16.73 -7.63
C VAL A 157 -3.13 16.54 -8.51
N ARG A 158 -3.30 16.36 -9.82
CA ARG A 158 -2.20 16.22 -10.78
C ARG A 158 -1.31 17.47 -10.90
N ALA A 159 -1.86 18.65 -10.63
CA ALA A 159 -1.14 19.91 -10.66
C ALA A 159 -0.35 20.23 -9.39
N LEU A 160 -0.51 19.47 -8.33
CA LEU A 160 0.18 19.70 -7.06
C LEU A 160 1.70 19.79 -7.23
N ARG A 161 2.33 20.65 -6.45
CA ARG A 161 3.79 20.82 -6.37
C ARG A 161 4.19 20.87 -4.89
N PRO A 162 4.13 19.72 -4.20
CA PRO A 162 4.38 19.67 -2.76
C PRO A 162 5.83 20.06 -2.42
N ASP A 163 5.98 20.83 -1.35
CA ASP A 163 7.27 20.96 -0.67
C ASP A 163 7.37 19.86 0.39
N PHE A 164 8.09 18.78 0.08
CA PHE A 164 8.20 17.62 0.95
C PHE A 164 8.83 17.90 2.31
N ARG A 165 9.63 18.99 2.47
CA ARG A 165 10.11 19.42 3.79
C ARG A 165 8.98 19.96 4.65
N GLN A 166 8.07 20.71 4.04
CA GLN A 166 6.88 21.20 4.74
C GLN A 166 5.88 20.08 4.99
N VAL A 167 5.70 19.15 4.03
CA VAL A 167 4.85 17.96 4.21
C VAL A 167 5.34 17.12 5.38
N SER A 168 6.64 16.82 5.46
CA SER A 168 7.21 16.01 6.56
C SER A 168 7.12 16.68 7.94
N ALA A 169 6.83 17.97 7.99
CA ALA A 169 6.60 18.71 9.23
C ALA A 169 5.12 18.78 9.63
N LEU A 170 4.18 18.28 8.81
CA LEU A 170 2.76 18.20 9.16
C LEU A 170 2.52 17.12 10.19
N ASP A 171 1.32 17.16 10.79
CA ASP A 171 0.87 16.11 11.70
C ASP A 171 0.45 14.86 10.89
N GLY A 172 0.59 13.68 11.51
CA GLY A 172 0.30 12.40 10.87
C GLY A 172 1.52 11.74 10.23
N LEU A 173 1.36 10.46 9.85
CA LEU A 173 2.40 9.67 9.20
C LEU A 173 2.42 9.89 7.69
N CYS A 174 1.23 9.99 7.08
CA CYS A 174 1.06 10.18 5.65
C CYS A 174 0.08 11.33 5.37
N LEU A 175 0.23 11.94 4.17
CA LEU A 175 -0.73 12.88 3.62
C LEU A 175 -1.27 12.31 2.30
N ILE A 176 -2.54 11.95 2.30
CA ILE A 176 -3.27 11.46 1.14
C ILE A 176 -3.88 12.66 0.41
N CYS A 177 -3.71 12.75 -0.90
CA CYS A 177 -4.37 13.75 -1.75
C CYS A 177 -5.31 13.06 -2.72
N THR A 178 -6.56 13.47 -2.75
CA THR A 178 -7.62 12.87 -3.58
C THR A 178 -8.61 13.93 -4.08
N ALA A 179 -9.45 13.56 -5.04
CA ALA A 179 -10.58 14.36 -5.52
C ALA A 179 -11.79 13.46 -5.78
#